data_d874d4b1c6d45f93e3554850a35f7f83
#
_entry.id   d874d4b1c6d45f93e3554850a35f7f83
#
_cell.length_a   1.000
_cell.length_b   1.000
_cell.length_c   1.000
_cell.angle_alpha   90.00
_cell.angle_beta   90.00
_cell.angle_gamma   90.00
#
_symmetry.space_group_name_H-M   'P 1'
#
loop_
_entity.id
_entity.type
_entity.pdbx_description
1 polymer ?
#
loop_
_entity_poly.entity_id
_entity_poly.type
_entity_poly.pdbx_seq_one_letter_code
_entity_poly.pdbx_strand_id
1 'polypeptide(L)'
;EYLITELYGENATIENIFPDGEIIDNYKFNEKQYKNFSKKDLFIYNGENSSDYALEFINRNDDLLLIDSTLGMEYTYGIEELWLDPSNMLMMALNIKRGLEEYISNSYLIKEIDDTYQELKVSLSELDAEIKLSVANSNYSTIVVTNNSLKFFFFFWFSVIVLDENSIDKTYEEVKTLIRNGEVKYIYTFEEDENFEKLDKFIENNNLEVLTLFRLDSINDNQRANGDDY
;
A
#
# COMPACT_ATOMS: atom_id res chain seq x y z
N GLU A 1 -0.10 9.47 2.65
CA GLU A 1 -0.94 10.67 2.48
C GLU A 1 -2.38 10.38 2.92
N TYR A 2 -3.10 9.42 2.33
CA TYR A 2 -4.50 9.10 2.66
C TYR A 2 -4.78 9.09 4.17
N LEU A 3 -4.11 8.24 4.97
CA LEU A 3 -4.39 8.10 6.40
C LEU A 3 -4.26 9.40 7.20
N ILE A 4 -3.28 10.25 6.90
CA ILE A 4 -3.14 11.52 7.61
C ILE A 4 -4.19 12.54 7.15
N THR A 5 -4.61 12.46 5.90
CA THR A 5 -5.70 13.28 5.37
C THR A 5 -7.01 12.93 6.08
N GLU A 6 -7.33 11.66 6.22
CA GLU A 6 -8.49 11.20 6.96
C GLU A 6 -8.45 11.61 8.45
N LEU A 7 -7.32 11.37 9.11
CA LEU A 7 -7.20 11.60 10.55
C LEU A 7 -7.10 13.07 10.95
N TYR A 8 -6.51 13.93 10.11
CA TYR A 8 -6.15 15.30 10.52
C TYR A 8 -6.15 16.33 9.37
N GLY A 9 -6.62 15.97 8.18
CA GLY A 9 -6.53 16.80 6.97
C GLY A 9 -7.20 18.16 7.08
N GLU A 10 -8.28 18.29 7.82
CA GLU A 10 -8.96 19.58 8.02
C GLU A 10 -8.17 20.54 8.92
N ASN A 11 -7.23 20.04 9.70
CA ASN A 11 -6.46 20.80 10.70
C ASN A 11 -5.00 21.06 10.29
N ALA A 12 -4.55 20.56 9.14
CA ALA A 12 -3.18 20.68 8.68
C ALA A 12 -3.08 20.88 7.16
N THR A 13 -1.98 21.47 6.73
CA THR A 13 -1.58 21.46 5.32
C THR A 13 -0.69 20.23 5.07
N ILE A 14 -1.20 19.28 4.30
CA ILE A 14 -0.49 18.06 3.96
C ILE A 14 0.20 18.25 2.62
N GLU A 15 1.46 17.91 2.54
CA GLU A 15 2.26 17.94 1.31
C GLU A 15 2.98 16.60 1.14
N ASN A 16 2.93 16.05 -0.06
CA ASN A 16 3.76 14.90 -0.42
C ASN A 16 5.18 15.38 -0.71
N ILE A 17 6.18 14.57 -0.32
CA ILE A 17 7.59 14.90 -0.59
C ILE A 17 7.98 14.63 -2.06
N PHE A 18 7.28 13.71 -2.72
CA PHE A 18 7.51 13.39 -4.12
C PHE A 18 6.70 14.30 -5.06
N PRO A 19 7.24 14.66 -6.23
CA PRO A 19 6.50 15.40 -7.24
C PRO A 19 5.22 14.65 -7.65
N ASP A 20 4.12 15.39 -7.76
CA ASP A 20 2.80 14.88 -8.15
C ASP A 20 2.27 13.71 -7.25
N GLY A 21 2.93 13.45 -6.11
CA GLY A 21 2.61 12.39 -5.17
C GLY A 21 3.06 10.99 -5.60
N GLU A 22 3.73 10.85 -6.71
CA GLU A 22 4.23 9.57 -7.22
C GLU A 22 5.59 9.23 -6.59
N ILE A 23 5.71 7.99 -6.06
CA ILE A 23 6.98 7.50 -5.51
C ILE A 23 7.96 7.29 -6.66
N ILE A 24 9.10 7.92 -6.56
CA ILE A 24 10.19 7.80 -7.53
C ILE A 24 11.37 7.12 -6.85
N ASP A 25 11.74 5.96 -7.34
CA ASP A 25 12.88 5.20 -6.85
C ASP A 25 14.18 6.00 -6.89
N ASN A 26 14.89 5.98 -5.76
CA ASN A 26 16.18 6.71 -5.62
C ASN A 26 16.08 8.22 -5.89
N TYR A 27 14.89 8.81 -5.65
CA TYR A 27 14.71 10.25 -5.81
C TYR A 27 15.68 11.04 -4.93
N LYS A 28 16.34 12.02 -5.54
CA LYS A 28 17.29 12.90 -4.83
C LYS A 28 16.74 14.31 -4.78
N PHE A 29 16.41 14.73 -3.58
CA PHE A 29 16.02 16.12 -3.34
C PHE A 29 17.20 17.07 -3.58
N ASN A 30 16.90 18.25 -4.11
CA ASN A 30 17.85 19.34 -4.12
C ASN A 30 17.85 20.08 -2.76
N GLU A 31 18.86 20.91 -2.51
CA GLU A 31 19.02 21.65 -1.25
C GLU A 31 17.82 22.55 -0.92
N LYS A 32 17.13 23.09 -1.93
CA LYS A 32 15.93 23.90 -1.71
C LYS A 32 14.76 23.06 -1.20
N GLN A 33 14.57 21.86 -1.74
CA GLN A 33 13.55 20.92 -1.31
C GLN A 33 13.83 20.44 0.12
N TYR A 34 15.06 20.00 0.42
CA TYR A 34 15.47 19.65 1.77
C TYR A 34 15.19 20.76 2.77
N LYS A 35 15.58 21.99 2.44
CA LYS A 35 15.33 23.16 3.29
C LYS A 35 13.85 23.49 3.46
N ASN A 36 13.02 23.20 2.46
CA ASN A 36 11.58 23.42 2.55
C ASN A 36 10.92 22.37 3.45
N PHE A 37 11.19 21.10 3.22
CA PHE A 37 10.59 20.03 4.01
C PHE A 37 11.08 19.99 5.45
N SER A 38 12.36 20.30 5.72
CA SER A 38 12.87 20.41 7.09
C SER A 38 12.23 21.53 7.91
N LYS A 39 11.49 22.47 7.30
CA LYS A 39 10.79 23.55 8.02
C LYS A 39 9.36 23.20 8.38
N LYS A 40 8.88 22.04 7.99
CA LYS A 40 7.55 21.55 8.38
C LYS A 40 7.55 21.22 9.87
N ASP A 41 6.38 21.17 10.46
CA ASP A 41 6.22 20.85 11.87
C ASP A 41 6.37 19.35 12.13
N LEU A 42 5.93 18.51 11.15
CA LEU A 42 5.87 17.06 11.27
C LEU A 42 6.21 16.39 9.93
N PHE A 43 6.94 15.29 10.00
CA PHE A 43 7.15 14.37 8.90
C PHE A 43 6.65 12.96 9.26
N ILE A 44 5.74 12.43 8.45
CA ILE A 44 5.21 11.07 8.59
C ILE A 44 5.81 10.21 7.50
N TYR A 45 6.32 9.04 7.86
CA TYR A 45 7.02 8.16 6.92
C TYR A 45 6.67 6.68 7.17
N ASN A 46 7.02 5.83 6.21
CA ASN A 46 6.77 4.40 6.23
C ASN A 46 8.09 3.65 6.48
N GLY A 47 8.48 3.50 7.74
CA GLY A 47 9.58 2.66 8.17
C GLY A 47 10.86 2.76 7.34
N GLU A 48 11.46 1.63 7.03
CA GLU A 48 12.77 1.54 6.37
C GLU A 48 12.83 2.23 5.01
N ASN A 49 11.77 2.17 4.20
CA ASN A 49 11.77 2.74 2.85
C ASN A 49 11.89 4.27 2.82
N SER A 50 11.54 4.93 3.91
CA SER A 50 11.55 6.39 3.98
C SER A 50 12.42 6.93 5.12
N SER A 51 13.09 6.05 5.87
CA SER A 51 13.91 6.43 7.04
C SER A 51 15.10 7.31 6.66
N ASP A 52 15.70 7.11 5.48
CA ASP A 52 16.81 7.93 5.01
C ASP A 52 16.38 9.38 4.80
N TYR A 53 15.18 9.63 4.29
CA TYR A 53 14.63 10.99 4.17
C TYR A 53 14.35 11.61 5.54
N ALA A 54 13.80 10.83 6.48
CA ALA A 54 13.56 11.29 7.84
C ALA A 54 14.87 11.74 8.52
N LEU A 55 15.93 10.94 8.40
CA LEU A 55 17.26 11.26 8.92
C LEU A 55 17.83 12.53 8.26
N GLU A 56 17.69 12.68 6.97
CA GLU A 56 18.16 13.87 6.25
C GLU A 56 17.40 15.14 6.64
N PHE A 57 16.09 15.05 6.94
CA PHE A 57 15.30 16.20 7.38
C PHE A 57 15.61 16.59 8.83
N ILE A 58 15.68 15.62 9.76
CA ILE A 58 15.96 15.92 11.17
C ILE A 58 17.39 16.43 11.37
N ASN A 59 18.38 15.98 10.59
CA ASN A 59 19.73 16.53 10.62
C ASN A 59 19.80 18.02 10.22
N ARG A 60 18.77 18.55 9.59
CA ARG A 60 18.67 19.96 9.22
C ARG A 60 17.78 20.80 10.16
N ASN A 61 16.94 20.13 10.92
CA ASN A 61 16.05 20.77 11.89
C ASN A 61 15.72 19.80 13.02
N ASP A 62 16.35 19.95 14.15
CA ASP A 62 16.16 19.13 15.35
C ASP A 62 14.76 19.25 15.96
N ASP A 63 14.02 20.31 15.61
CA ASP A 63 12.64 20.55 16.10
C ASP A 63 11.59 19.83 15.23
N LEU A 64 11.98 19.22 14.08
CA LEU A 64 11.06 18.48 13.23
C LEU A 64 10.55 17.23 13.95
N LEU A 65 9.24 17.12 14.09
CA LEU A 65 8.62 15.95 14.67
C LEU A 65 8.54 14.80 13.64
N LEU A 66 8.69 13.57 14.10
CA LEU A 66 8.68 12.38 13.25
C LEU A 66 7.64 11.37 13.72
N ILE A 67 6.87 10.81 12.79
CA ILE A 67 5.99 9.66 13.04
C ILE A 67 6.33 8.57 12.04
N ASP A 68 6.73 7.41 12.53
CA ASP A 68 6.80 6.18 11.74
C ASP A 68 5.44 5.50 11.75
N SER A 69 4.74 5.54 10.62
CA SER A 69 3.43 4.92 10.48
C SER A 69 3.46 3.40 10.56
N THR A 70 4.62 2.78 10.32
CA THR A 70 4.81 1.33 10.33
C THR A 70 5.53 0.81 11.57
N LEU A 71 5.63 1.63 12.60
CA LEU A 71 6.33 1.28 13.84
C LEU A 71 5.84 -0.04 14.43
N GLY A 72 6.76 -1.01 14.57
CA GLY A 72 6.47 -2.33 15.12
C GLY A 72 5.66 -3.26 14.22
N MET A 73 5.51 -2.92 12.94
CA MET A 73 4.89 -3.78 11.95
C MET A 73 5.94 -4.61 11.21
N GLU A 74 5.54 -5.78 10.77
CA GLU A 74 6.34 -6.70 9.96
C GLU A 74 5.55 -7.10 8.71
N TYR A 75 6.24 -7.41 7.63
CA TYR A 75 5.66 -7.96 6.42
C TYR A 75 6.40 -9.25 6.01
N THR A 76 5.74 -10.11 5.25
CA THR A 76 6.27 -11.44 4.89
C THR A 76 6.68 -11.51 3.42
N TYR A 77 5.90 -10.92 2.53
CA TYR A 77 6.08 -11.06 1.09
C TYR A 77 6.58 -9.78 0.42
N GLY A 78 6.09 -8.63 0.84
CA GLY A 78 6.48 -7.33 0.34
C GLY A 78 5.98 -6.22 1.24
N ILE A 79 6.64 -5.08 1.20
CA ILE A 79 6.26 -3.93 2.03
C ILE A 79 4.85 -3.44 1.71
N GLU A 80 4.36 -3.70 0.51
CA GLU A 80 3.02 -3.36 0.05
C GLU A 80 1.92 -3.99 0.91
N GLU A 81 2.21 -5.12 1.60
CA GLU A 81 1.29 -5.73 2.57
C GLU A 81 0.84 -4.74 3.65
N LEU A 82 1.68 -3.75 3.98
CA LEU A 82 1.41 -2.80 5.05
C LEU A 82 0.23 -1.88 4.72
N TRP A 83 -0.01 -1.59 3.44
CA TRP A 83 -1.13 -0.74 3.02
C TRP A 83 -2.15 -1.44 2.12
N LEU A 84 -1.85 -2.60 1.55
CA LEU A 84 -2.82 -3.38 0.77
C LEU A 84 -3.75 -4.23 1.65
N ASP A 85 -3.32 -4.58 2.87
CA ASP A 85 -4.16 -5.29 3.84
C ASP A 85 -4.90 -4.28 4.73
N PRO A 86 -6.26 -4.28 4.75
CA PRO A 86 -7.02 -3.32 5.56
C PRO A 86 -6.71 -3.37 7.06
N SER A 87 -6.34 -4.54 7.59
CA SER A 87 -5.97 -4.68 9.00
C SER A 87 -4.62 -4.02 9.30
N ASN A 88 -3.65 -4.16 8.39
CA ASN A 88 -2.36 -3.48 8.48
C ASN A 88 -2.53 -1.96 8.29
N MET A 89 -3.36 -1.54 7.35
CA MET A 89 -3.68 -0.12 7.14
C MET A 89 -4.27 0.51 8.41
N LEU A 90 -5.16 -0.22 9.12
CA LEU A 90 -5.69 0.23 10.40
C LEU A 90 -4.60 0.34 11.48
N MET A 91 -3.60 -0.54 11.48
CA MET A 91 -2.45 -0.44 12.40
C MET A 91 -1.59 0.79 12.08
N MET A 92 -1.34 1.07 10.80
CA MET A 92 -0.66 2.32 10.39
C MET A 92 -1.43 3.56 10.85
N ALA A 93 -2.74 3.58 10.68
CA ALA A 93 -3.61 4.66 11.17
C ALA A 93 -3.49 4.84 12.69
N LEU A 94 -3.44 3.74 13.45
CA LEU A 94 -3.24 3.77 14.89
C LEU A 94 -1.87 4.35 15.28
N ASN A 95 -0.80 4.00 14.56
CA ASN A 95 0.53 4.55 14.81
C ASN A 95 0.56 6.06 14.54
N ILE A 96 -0.06 6.52 13.44
CA ILE A 96 -0.19 7.96 13.14
C ILE A 96 -0.99 8.66 14.24
N LYS A 97 -2.16 8.12 14.62
CA LYS A 97 -3.01 8.65 15.68
C LYS A 97 -2.21 8.84 16.98
N ARG A 98 -1.50 7.81 17.43
CA ARG A 98 -0.69 7.85 18.65
C ARG A 98 0.40 8.90 18.59
N GLY A 99 1.09 9.01 17.46
CA GLY A 99 2.10 10.04 17.26
C GLY A 99 1.50 11.45 17.29
N LEU A 100 0.34 11.68 16.67
CA LEU A 100 -0.37 12.94 16.73
C LEU A 100 -0.79 13.30 18.17
N GLU A 101 -1.33 12.33 18.91
CA GLU A 101 -1.73 12.52 20.33
C GLU A 101 -0.54 12.85 21.25
N GLU A 102 0.66 12.37 20.93
CA GLU A 102 1.87 12.72 21.68
C GLU A 102 2.28 14.18 21.46
N TYR A 103 2.10 14.70 20.25
CA TYR A 103 2.55 16.04 19.87
C TYR A 103 1.48 17.13 20.04
N ILE A 104 0.19 16.76 20.01
CA ILE A 104 -0.93 17.70 20.14
C ILE A 104 -1.39 17.76 21.59
N SER A 105 -1.39 18.96 22.17
CA SER A 105 -1.87 19.18 23.54
C SER A 105 -3.35 19.66 23.62
N ASN A 106 -3.96 20.00 22.49
CA ASN A 106 -5.34 20.49 22.43
C ASN A 106 -6.31 19.30 22.54
N SER A 107 -7.03 19.21 23.65
CA SER A 107 -7.97 18.12 23.91
C SER A 107 -9.15 18.03 22.92
N TYR A 108 -9.53 19.14 22.30
CA TYR A 108 -10.55 19.13 21.24
C TYR A 108 -10.04 18.41 19.98
N LEU A 109 -8.82 18.77 19.53
CA LEU A 109 -8.22 18.12 18.37
C LEU A 109 -7.92 16.64 18.62
N ILE A 110 -7.47 16.29 19.84
CA ILE A 110 -7.26 14.88 20.21
C ILE A 110 -8.56 14.10 20.10
N LYS A 111 -9.67 14.69 20.58
CA LYS A 111 -10.98 14.03 20.46
C LYS A 111 -11.42 13.88 19.00
N GLU A 112 -11.20 14.89 18.17
CA GLU A 112 -11.54 14.85 16.75
C GLU A 112 -10.74 13.76 16.02
N ILE A 113 -9.44 13.66 16.29
CA ILE A 113 -8.59 12.57 15.77
C ILE A 113 -9.10 11.19 16.22
N ASP A 114 -9.55 11.07 17.46
CA ASP A 114 -10.10 9.81 17.94
C ASP A 114 -11.44 9.46 17.25
N ASP A 115 -12.32 10.45 17.10
CA ASP A 115 -13.61 10.27 16.42
C ASP A 115 -13.39 9.82 14.94
N THR A 116 -12.53 10.50 14.19
CA THR A 116 -12.21 10.14 12.79
C THR A 116 -11.49 8.80 12.69
N TYR A 117 -10.62 8.47 13.64
CA TYR A 117 -10.02 7.14 13.71
C TYR A 117 -11.07 6.03 13.90
N GLN A 118 -12.09 6.25 14.73
CA GLN A 118 -13.16 5.26 14.90
C GLN A 118 -13.98 5.08 13.60
N GLU A 119 -14.22 6.14 12.85
CA GLU A 119 -14.89 6.07 11.54
C GLU A 119 -14.06 5.28 10.54
N LEU A 120 -12.78 5.61 10.42
CA LEU A 120 -11.83 4.88 9.55
C LEU A 120 -11.73 3.40 9.94
N LYS A 121 -11.73 3.10 11.24
CA LYS A 121 -11.72 1.72 11.75
C LYS A 121 -12.95 0.94 11.29
N VAL A 122 -14.13 1.54 11.31
CA VAL A 122 -15.37 0.90 10.82
C VAL A 122 -15.23 0.63 9.33
N SER A 123 -14.86 1.63 8.54
CA SER A 123 -14.71 1.52 7.08
C SER A 123 -13.72 0.42 6.67
N LEU A 124 -12.52 0.42 7.24
CA LEU A 124 -11.51 -0.60 6.93
C LEU A 124 -11.91 -2.01 7.41
N SER A 125 -12.65 -2.10 8.53
CA SER A 125 -13.16 -3.39 9.01
C SER A 125 -14.29 -3.92 8.12
N GLU A 126 -15.12 -3.06 7.57
CA GLU A 126 -16.16 -3.42 6.60
C GLU A 126 -15.50 -3.90 5.30
N LEU A 127 -14.49 -3.20 4.78
CA LEU A 127 -13.73 -3.61 3.61
C LEU A 127 -13.08 -4.99 3.80
N ASP A 128 -12.42 -5.22 4.93
CA ASP A 128 -11.84 -6.53 5.27
C ASP A 128 -12.89 -7.65 5.28
N ALA A 129 -14.07 -7.36 5.87
CA ALA A 129 -15.17 -8.30 5.89
C ALA A 129 -15.75 -8.57 4.49
N GLU A 130 -15.87 -7.56 3.65
CA GLU A 130 -16.34 -7.70 2.27
C GLU A 130 -15.37 -8.54 1.42
N ILE A 131 -14.06 -8.30 1.56
CA ILE A 131 -13.05 -9.12 0.90
C ILE A 131 -13.20 -10.60 1.33
N LYS A 132 -13.25 -10.88 2.63
CA LYS A 132 -13.41 -12.23 3.16
C LYS A 132 -14.69 -12.92 2.70
N LEU A 133 -15.81 -12.19 2.66
CA LEU A 133 -17.07 -12.71 2.13
C LEU A 133 -16.99 -13.00 0.64
N SER A 134 -16.37 -12.14 -0.13
CA SER A 134 -16.18 -12.33 -1.58
C SER A 134 -15.35 -13.58 -1.86
N VAL A 135 -14.27 -13.77 -1.09
CA VAL A 135 -13.45 -14.99 -1.17
C VAL A 135 -14.24 -16.24 -0.81
N ALA A 136 -15.00 -16.19 0.29
CA ALA A 136 -15.81 -17.33 0.75
C ALA A 136 -16.92 -17.73 -0.26
N ASN A 137 -17.39 -16.78 -1.06
CA ASN A 137 -18.38 -17.00 -2.11
C ASN A 137 -17.77 -17.25 -3.49
N SER A 138 -16.45 -17.17 -3.62
CA SER A 138 -15.75 -17.41 -4.88
C SER A 138 -15.81 -18.89 -5.29
N ASN A 139 -15.94 -19.12 -6.58
CA ASN A 139 -15.79 -20.46 -7.16
C ASN A 139 -14.31 -20.86 -7.36
N TYR A 140 -13.40 -19.92 -7.15
CA TYR A 140 -11.95 -20.09 -7.30
C TYR A 140 -11.28 -20.05 -5.93
N SER A 141 -10.45 -21.04 -5.65
CA SER A 141 -9.64 -21.11 -4.42
C SER A 141 -8.17 -20.82 -4.68
N THR A 142 -7.77 -20.75 -5.94
CA THR A 142 -6.40 -20.47 -6.38
C THR A 142 -6.38 -19.24 -7.27
N ILE A 143 -5.46 -18.33 -6.96
CA ILE A 143 -5.16 -17.16 -7.78
C ILE A 143 -3.72 -17.25 -8.30
N VAL A 144 -3.49 -16.73 -9.48
CA VAL A 144 -2.17 -16.59 -10.07
C VAL A 144 -1.82 -15.13 -10.13
N VAL A 145 -0.64 -14.76 -9.64
CA VAL A 145 -0.17 -13.38 -9.53
C VAL A 145 1.19 -13.23 -10.21
N THR A 146 1.55 -12.04 -10.63
CA THR A 146 2.85 -11.76 -11.26
C THR A 146 3.90 -11.23 -10.29
N ASN A 147 3.47 -10.74 -9.14
CA ASN A 147 4.31 -10.07 -8.17
C ASN A 147 4.23 -10.75 -6.79
N ASN A 148 5.38 -10.88 -6.14
CA ASN A 148 5.46 -11.49 -4.81
C ASN A 148 4.64 -10.73 -3.75
N SER A 149 4.54 -9.42 -3.85
CA SER A 149 3.76 -8.60 -2.92
C SER A 149 2.28 -9.00 -2.90
N LEU A 150 1.75 -9.50 -4.03
CA LEU A 150 0.38 -10.02 -4.11
C LEU A 150 0.18 -11.35 -3.38
N LYS A 151 1.24 -11.97 -2.87
CA LYS A 151 1.08 -13.16 -1.99
C LYS A 151 0.30 -12.88 -0.72
N PHE A 152 0.15 -11.62 -0.32
CA PHE A 152 -0.68 -11.28 0.83
C PHE A 152 -2.13 -11.78 0.70
N PHE A 153 -2.64 -12.02 -0.51
CA PHE A 153 -3.93 -12.68 -0.73
C PHE A 153 -4.04 -14.06 -0.05
N PHE A 154 -2.92 -14.69 0.30
CA PHE A 154 -2.92 -15.91 1.12
C PHE A 154 -3.61 -15.69 2.47
N PHE A 155 -3.52 -14.51 3.07
CA PHE A 155 -4.20 -14.17 4.31
C PHE A 155 -5.73 -14.14 4.18
N PHE A 156 -6.24 -14.05 2.96
CA PHE A 156 -7.66 -14.15 2.65
C PHE A 156 -8.08 -15.56 2.21
N TRP A 157 -7.27 -16.60 2.50
CA TRP A 157 -7.56 -18.01 2.25
C TRP A 157 -7.48 -18.43 0.77
N PHE A 158 -6.82 -17.67 -0.07
CA PHE A 158 -6.46 -18.14 -1.41
C PHE A 158 -5.18 -18.97 -1.39
N SER A 159 -5.13 -20.01 -2.25
CA SER A 159 -3.85 -20.55 -2.69
C SER A 159 -3.25 -19.59 -3.73
N VAL A 160 -2.05 -19.08 -3.49
CA VAL A 160 -1.42 -18.08 -4.36
C VAL A 160 -0.22 -18.69 -5.06
N ILE A 161 -0.22 -18.62 -6.39
CA ILE A 161 0.90 -19.06 -7.24
C ILE A 161 1.48 -17.81 -7.93
N VAL A 162 2.79 -17.60 -7.78
CA VAL A 162 3.49 -16.49 -8.43
C VAL A 162 4.10 -16.96 -9.74
N LEU A 163 3.86 -16.21 -10.81
CA LEU A 163 4.53 -16.33 -12.10
C LEU A 163 5.35 -15.07 -12.38
N ASP A 164 6.54 -15.03 -11.83
CA ASP A 164 7.54 -13.97 -12.04
C ASP A 164 8.65 -14.41 -13.01
N GLU A 165 9.62 -13.55 -13.27
CA GLU A 165 10.77 -13.84 -14.15
C GLU A 165 11.60 -15.04 -13.68
N ASN A 166 11.60 -15.33 -12.38
CA ASN A 166 12.37 -16.41 -11.75
C ASN A 166 11.61 -17.73 -11.72
N SER A 167 10.35 -17.73 -12.15
CA SER A 167 9.49 -18.89 -12.10
C SER A 167 9.94 -19.99 -13.05
N ILE A 168 10.10 -21.21 -12.51
CA ILE A 168 10.56 -22.38 -13.25
C ILE A 168 9.45 -22.99 -14.11
N ASP A 169 9.81 -23.77 -15.12
CA ASP A 169 8.83 -24.38 -16.03
C ASP A 169 7.81 -25.28 -15.31
N LYS A 170 8.20 -25.90 -14.21
CA LYS A 170 7.28 -26.70 -13.39
C LYS A 170 6.11 -25.88 -12.87
N THR A 171 6.34 -24.64 -12.43
CA THR A 171 5.29 -23.72 -11.95
C THR A 171 4.32 -23.38 -13.08
N TYR A 172 4.83 -23.12 -14.28
CA TYR A 172 4.00 -22.89 -15.47
C TYR A 172 3.13 -24.10 -15.83
N GLU A 173 3.66 -25.34 -15.76
CA GLU A 173 2.88 -26.56 -16.01
C GLU A 173 1.84 -26.83 -14.91
N GLU A 174 2.13 -26.46 -13.68
CA GLU A 174 1.16 -26.50 -12.58
C GLU A 174 -0.02 -25.57 -12.88
N VAL A 175 0.24 -24.29 -13.16
CA VAL A 175 -0.81 -23.31 -13.51
C VAL A 175 -1.61 -23.76 -14.72
N LYS A 176 -0.96 -24.29 -15.76
CA LYS A 176 -1.61 -24.83 -16.95
C LYS A 176 -2.56 -26.00 -16.65
N THR A 177 -2.21 -26.80 -15.66
CA THR A 177 -3.07 -27.89 -15.18
C THR A 177 -4.32 -27.33 -14.50
N LEU A 178 -4.17 -26.32 -13.63
CA LEU A 178 -5.27 -25.64 -12.96
C LEU A 178 -6.21 -24.93 -13.96
N ILE A 179 -5.65 -24.32 -15.01
CA ILE A 179 -6.46 -23.72 -16.10
C ILE A 179 -7.30 -24.78 -16.79
N ARG A 180 -6.72 -25.93 -17.16
CA ARG A 180 -7.44 -27.05 -17.81
C ARG A 180 -8.55 -27.62 -16.93
N ASN A 181 -8.36 -27.61 -15.63
CA ASN A 181 -9.35 -28.05 -14.66
C ASN A 181 -10.45 -27.00 -14.40
N GLY A 182 -10.31 -25.79 -14.91
CA GLY A 182 -11.22 -24.68 -14.66
C GLY A 182 -11.05 -24.05 -13.27
N GLU A 183 -9.94 -24.32 -12.60
CA GLU A 183 -9.62 -23.81 -11.26
C GLU A 183 -8.96 -22.42 -11.29
N VAL A 184 -8.39 -22.02 -12.44
CA VAL A 184 -7.77 -20.73 -12.70
C VAL A 184 -8.25 -20.18 -14.02
N LYS A 185 -8.68 -18.92 -14.01
CA LYS A 185 -9.11 -18.18 -15.20
C LYS A 185 -8.40 -16.85 -15.34
N TYR A 186 -7.99 -16.27 -14.22
CA TYR A 186 -7.43 -14.94 -14.13
C TYR A 186 -5.97 -14.98 -13.68
N ILE A 187 -5.20 -13.98 -14.13
CA ILE A 187 -3.90 -13.63 -13.59
C ILE A 187 -3.94 -12.18 -13.12
N TYR A 188 -3.43 -11.93 -11.92
CA TYR A 188 -3.45 -10.61 -11.30
C TYR A 188 -2.06 -10.00 -11.38
N THR A 189 -1.98 -8.74 -11.80
CA THR A 189 -0.76 -7.96 -11.92
C THR A 189 -0.98 -6.57 -11.34
N PHE A 190 0.08 -5.87 -10.96
CA PHE A 190 -0.02 -4.44 -10.75
C PHE A 190 0.03 -3.70 -12.09
N GLU A 191 -0.58 -2.52 -12.16
CA GLU A 191 -0.58 -1.69 -13.36
C GLU A 191 0.84 -1.27 -13.76
N GLU A 192 1.70 -1.03 -12.76
CA GLU A 192 3.06 -0.57 -12.92
C GLU A 192 4.05 -1.69 -13.28
N ASP A 193 3.64 -2.96 -13.13
CA ASP A 193 4.52 -4.10 -13.40
C ASP A 193 4.65 -4.34 -14.92
N GLU A 194 5.88 -4.39 -15.40
CA GLU A 194 6.15 -4.79 -16.78
C GLU A 194 6.06 -6.31 -16.95
N ASN A 195 5.31 -6.75 -17.94
CA ASN A 195 5.29 -8.15 -18.31
C ASN A 195 6.57 -8.53 -19.05
N PHE A 196 6.96 -9.79 -18.93
CA PHE A 196 8.09 -10.36 -19.67
C PHE A 196 7.60 -11.38 -20.72
N GLU A 197 8.38 -11.52 -21.79
CA GLU A 197 8.00 -12.29 -23.01
C GLU A 197 7.44 -13.71 -22.73
N LYS A 198 8.02 -14.40 -21.73
CA LYS A 198 7.57 -15.77 -21.37
C LYS A 198 6.17 -15.74 -20.77
N LEU A 199 5.86 -14.75 -19.96
CA LEU A 199 4.56 -14.57 -19.32
C LEU A 199 3.50 -14.19 -20.36
N ASP A 200 3.80 -13.25 -21.25
CA ASP A 200 2.89 -12.82 -22.31
C ASP A 200 2.49 -14.00 -23.19
N LYS A 201 3.47 -14.79 -23.66
CA LYS A 201 3.20 -16.01 -24.44
C LYS A 201 2.38 -17.03 -23.66
N PHE A 202 2.59 -17.13 -22.36
CA PHE A 202 1.84 -18.05 -21.52
C PHE A 202 0.37 -17.63 -21.39
N ILE A 203 0.13 -16.33 -21.16
CA ILE A 203 -1.20 -15.73 -21.07
C ILE A 203 -1.97 -15.96 -22.39
N GLU A 204 -1.36 -15.60 -23.52
CA GLU A 204 -1.96 -15.76 -24.86
C GLU A 204 -2.30 -17.24 -25.17
N ASN A 205 -1.35 -18.15 -24.95
CA ASN A 205 -1.51 -19.56 -25.28
C ASN A 205 -2.55 -20.30 -24.42
N ASN A 206 -2.91 -19.75 -23.25
CA ASN A 206 -3.84 -20.36 -22.32
C ASN A 206 -5.15 -19.55 -22.15
N ASN A 207 -5.33 -18.46 -22.91
CA ASN A 207 -6.48 -17.57 -22.87
C ASN A 207 -6.81 -17.08 -21.44
N LEU A 208 -5.77 -16.72 -20.67
CA LEU A 208 -5.96 -16.13 -19.36
C LEU A 208 -6.45 -14.68 -19.46
N GLU A 209 -7.37 -14.32 -18.62
CA GLU A 209 -7.78 -12.92 -18.45
C GLU A 209 -6.85 -12.23 -17.44
N VAL A 210 -6.27 -11.10 -17.84
CA VAL A 210 -5.41 -10.28 -16.95
C VAL A 210 -6.28 -9.31 -16.19
N LEU A 211 -6.15 -9.31 -14.88
CA LEU A 211 -6.77 -8.35 -13.98
C LEU A 211 -5.70 -7.48 -13.35
N THR A 212 -5.77 -6.20 -13.67
CA THR A 212 -4.80 -5.21 -13.20
C THR A 212 -5.28 -4.59 -11.89
N LEU A 213 -4.39 -4.49 -10.92
CA LEU A 213 -4.61 -3.91 -9.62
C LEU A 213 -3.73 -2.68 -9.44
N PHE A 214 -4.21 -1.69 -8.72
CA PHE A 214 -3.39 -0.58 -8.26
C PHE A 214 -2.56 -1.00 -7.06
N ARG A 215 -1.33 -0.52 -7.01
CA ARG A 215 -0.42 -0.78 -5.87
C ARG A 215 -0.78 0.03 -4.64
N LEU A 216 -1.53 1.12 -4.79
CA LEU A 216 -1.97 2.05 -3.74
C LEU A 216 -0.82 2.70 -2.94
N ASP A 217 0.40 2.63 -3.43
CA ASP A 217 1.56 3.27 -2.82
C ASP A 217 1.66 4.76 -3.18
N SER A 218 1.04 5.16 -4.28
CA SER A 218 0.98 6.53 -4.74
C SER A 218 -0.34 6.85 -5.44
N ILE A 219 -0.77 8.10 -5.35
CA ILE A 219 -1.93 8.64 -6.05
C ILE A 219 -1.49 9.96 -6.68
N ASN A 220 -1.60 10.06 -8.01
CA ASN A 220 -1.27 11.27 -8.71
C ASN A 220 -2.42 12.30 -8.68
N ASP A 221 -2.15 13.54 -9.11
CA ASP A 221 -3.11 14.62 -9.06
C ASP A 221 -4.38 14.37 -9.87
N ASN A 222 -4.31 13.60 -10.97
CA ASN A 222 -5.48 13.25 -11.77
C ASN A 222 -6.37 12.25 -11.02
N GLN A 223 -5.78 11.25 -10.38
CA GLN A 223 -6.49 10.28 -9.57
C GLN A 223 -7.19 10.97 -8.40
N ARG A 224 -6.50 11.86 -7.67
CA ARG A 224 -7.11 12.68 -6.61
C ARG A 224 -8.28 13.52 -7.12
N ALA A 225 -8.14 14.16 -8.30
CA ALA A 225 -9.20 14.96 -8.89
C ALA A 225 -10.43 14.13 -9.28
N ASN A 226 -10.25 12.83 -9.56
CA ASN A 226 -11.33 11.88 -9.83
C ASN A 226 -11.99 11.34 -8.56
N GLY A 227 -11.39 11.57 -7.39
CA GLY A 227 -11.85 11.02 -6.12
C GLY A 227 -11.38 9.57 -5.89
N ASP A 228 -10.32 9.16 -6.58
CA ASP A 228 -9.69 7.87 -6.33
C ASP A 228 -8.96 7.94 -4.98
N ASP A 229 -9.25 7.01 -4.09
CA ASP A 229 -8.63 6.87 -2.78
C ASP A 229 -8.47 5.38 -2.41
N TYR A 230 -8.17 5.09 -1.14
CA TYR A 230 -7.99 3.71 -0.64
C TYR A 230 -9.29 2.91 -0.63
#